data_bfb3e89b5bc2a64c0bc3806e1efb74a6
#
_entry.id   bfb3e89b5bc2a64c0bc3806e1efb74a6
#
_cell.length_a   1.000
_cell.length_b   1.000
_cell.length_c   1.000
_cell.angle_alpha   90.00
_cell.angle_beta   90.00
_cell.angle_gamma   90.00
#
_symmetry.space_group_name_H-M   'P 1'
#
loop_
_entity.id
_entity.type
_entity.pdbx_description
1 polymer ?
#
loop_
_entity_poly.entity_id
_entity_poly.type
_entity_poly.pdbx_seq_one_letter_code
_entity_poly.pdbx_strand_id
1 'polypeptide(L)'
;MEFPVSSFVFRDIKTQNTRHKTFLRGQVSLELLITVAAVIAFTIPVLFLLLSVSSVGHENAAKDQADATARTLADSINIVYSQGEGAKRTVLLNLPSNTESLNVTATEVIVNVKLSSGTYEAASPFFAQMNNSYVAKDRSGLFPVVLVTTDKGKVAVQKAQGTE
;
A
#
# COMPACT_ATOMS: atom_id res chain seq x y z
N MET A 1 -25.98 -98.26 -26.02
CA MET A 1 -24.62 -97.65 -25.87
C MET A 1 -24.85 -96.13 -25.87
N GLU A 2 -24.86 -95.58 -24.65
CA GLU A 2 -25.03 -94.12 -24.47
C GLU A 2 -23.67 -93.58 -24.08
N PHE A 3 -23.28 -92.49 -24.80
CA PHE A 3 -22.06 -91.73 -24.43
C PHE A 3 -22.47 -90.48 -23.62
N PRO A 4 -21.83 -90.23 -22.46
CA PRO A 4 -22.16 -89.03 -21.71
C PRO A 4 -21.55 -87.76 -22.35
N VAL A 5 -22.36 -86.75 -22.54
CA VAL A 5 -21.91 -85.43 -22.98
C VAL A 5 -21.27 -84.71 -21.80
N SER A 6 -19.97 -84.48 -21.94
CA SER A 6 -19.14 -83.73 -21.01
C SER A 6 -19.57 -82.27 -20.95
N SER A 7 -20.04 -81.83 -19.80
CA SER A 7 -20.32 -80.42 -19.49
C SER A 7 -19.02 -79.65 -19.37
N PHE A 8 -18.67 -78.93 -20.42
CA PHE A 8 -17.54 -77.99 -20.40
C PHE A 8 -17.95 -76.72 -19.63
N VAL A 9 -17.37 -76.57 -18.46
CA VAL A 9 -17.59 -75.44 -17.56
C VAL A 9 -16.98 -74.20 -18.15
N PHE A 10 -17.85 -73.25 -18.58
CA PHE A 10 -17.45 -71.90 -18.87
C PHE A 10 -17.31 -71.14 -17.54
N ARG A 11 -16.09 -71.20 -16.96
CA ARG A 11 -15.75 -70.40 -15.77
C ARG A 11 -14.62 -69.46 -16.11
N ASP A 12 -14.86 -68.16 -15.78
CA ASP A 12 -13.84 -67.13 -15.52
C ASP A 12 -13.14 -66.44 -16.69
N ILE A 13 -13.91 -65.68 -17.46
CA ILE A 13 -13.31 -64.52 -18.20
C ILE A 13 -13.68 -63.17 -17.59
N LYS A 14 -14.50 -63.14 -16.53
CA LYS A 14 -15.01 -61.86 -15.99
C LYS A 14 -14.15 -61.25 -14.86
N THR A 15 -13.19 -61.95 -14.31
CA THR A 15 -12.47 -61.51 -13.12
C THR A 15 -11.13 -60.79 -13.43
N GLN A 16 -10.60 -60.88 -14.64
CA GLN A 16 -9.33 -60.19 -14.96
C GLN A 16 -9.48 -58.73 -15.40
N ASN A 17 -10.66 -58.30 -15.84
CA ASN A 17 -10.84 -56.96 -16.40
C ASN A 17 -11.12 -55.85 -15.35
N THR A 18 -11.41 -56.26 -14.11
CA THR A 18 -11.69 -55.33 -13.02
C THR A 18 -10.41 -54.83 -12.30
N ARG A 19 -9.34 -55.67 -12.27
CA ARG A 19 -8.06 -55.25 -11.62
C ARG A 19 -7.29 -54.20 -12.41
N HIS A 20 -7.32 -54.24 -13.73
CA HIS A 20 -6.61 -53.24 -14.55
C HIS A 20 -7.26 -51.85 -14.50
N LYS A 21 -8.58 -51.77 -14.37
CA LYS A 21 -9.27 -50.46 -14.29
C LYS A 21 -9.06 -49.74 -12.98
N THR A 22 -8.84 -50.46 -11.89
CA THR A 22 -8.57 -49.87 -10.57
C THR A 22 -7.15 -49.30 -10.45
N PHE A 23 -6.17 -49.97 -11.05
CA PHE A 23 -4.78 -49.47 -11.10
C PHE A 23 -4.67 -48.18 -11.92
N LEU A 24 -5.31 -48.09 -13.07
CA LEU A 24 -5.27 -46.91 -13.91
C LEU A 24 -5.93 -45.69 -13.24
N ARG A 25 -7.02 -45.90 -12.48
CA ARG A 25 -7.69 -44.81 -11.73
C ARG A 25 -6.84 -44.29 -10.56
N GLY A 26 -6.11 -45.16 -9.88
CA GLY A 26 -5.18 -44.78 -8.81
C GLY A 26 -3.96 -44.02 -9.34
N GLN A 27 -3.44 -44.37 -10.49
CA GLN A 27 -2.28 -43.75 -11.11
C GLN A 27 -2.58 -42.34 -11.61
N VAL A 28 -3.72 -42.13 -12.27
CA VAL A 28 -4.20 -40.80 -12.69
C VAL A 28 -4.44 -39.89 -11.48
N SER A 29 -4.99 -40.43 -10.37
CA SER A 29 -5.19 -39.66 -9.14
C SER A 29 -3.88 -39.21 -8.49
N LEU A 30 -2.85 -40.05 -8.49
CA LEU A 30 -1.52 -39.72 -7.97
C LEU A 30 -0.83 -38.65 -8.83
N GLU A 31 -0.89 -38.77 -10.14
CA GLU A 31 -0.31 -37.84 -11.09
C GLU A 31 -0.99 -36.45 -10.98
N LEU A 32 -2.31 -36.41 -10.86
CA LEU A 32 -3.04 -35.16 -10.60
C LEU A 32 -2.60 -34.53 -9.26
N LEU A 33 -2.45 -35.32 -8.22
CA LEU A 33 -2.07 -34.83 -6.90
C LEU A 33 -0.66 -34.25 -6.90
N ILE A 34 0.29 -34.89 -7.59
CA ILE A 34 1.67 -34.40 -7.75
C ILE A 34 1.66 -33.07 -8.56
N THR A 35 0.87 -33.01 -9.62
CA THR A 35 0.76 -31.80 -10.45
C THR A 35 0.19 -30.64 -9.64
N VAL A 36 -0.90 -30.84 -8.90
CA VAL A 36 -1.48 -29.83 -8.03
C VAL A 36 -0.51 -29.39 -6.94
N ALA A 37 0.18 -30.34 -6.31
CA ALA A 37 1.19 -30.04 -5.29
C ALA A 37 2.33 -29.18 -5.86
N ALA A 38 2.82 -29.50 -7.06
CA ALA A 38 3.84 -28.70 -7.73
C ALA A 38 3.36 -27.26 -8.02
N VAL A 39 2.14 -27.10 -8.54
CA VAL A 39 1.55 -25.78 -8.80
C VAL A 39 1.47 -24.97 -7.51
N ILE A 40 0.96 -25.56 -6.42
CA ILE A 40 0.86 -24.89 -5.12
C ILE A 40 2.25 -24.50 -4.59
N ALA A 41 3.24 -25.42 -4.71
CA ALA A 41 4.60 -25.18 -4.24
C ALA A 41 5.28 -24.00 -4.93
N PHE A 42 4.96 -23.71 -6.18
CA PHE A 42 5.46 -22.52 -6.89
C PHE A 42 4.59 -21.28 -6.65
N THR A 43 3.29 -21.45 -6.53
CA THR A 43 2.36 -20.31 -6.38
C THR A 43 2.52 -19.61 -5.03
N ILE A 44 2.69 -20.37 -3.93
CA ILE A 44 2.80 -19.80 -2.59
C ILE A 44 4.01 -18.85 -2.46
N PRO A 45 5.24 -19.20 -2.83
CA PRO A 45 6.39 -18.28 -2.77
C PRO A 45 6.19 -17.02 -3.63
N VAL A 46 5.59 -17.15 -4.80
CA VAL A 46 5.30 -16.00 -5.68
C VAL A 46 4.32 -15.03 -5.03
N LEU A 47 3.27 -15.54 -4.39
CA LEU A 47 2.32 -14.71 -3.65
C LEU A 47 3.00 -13.96 -2.49
N PHE A 48 3.87 -14.62 -1.73
CA PHE A 48 4.63 -13.97 -0.67
C PHE A 48 5.55 -12.86 -1.20
N LEU A 49 6.21 -13.08 -2.33
CA LEU A 49 7.02 -12.03 -2.97
C LEU A 49 6.16 -10.83 -3.39
N LEU A 50 5.01 -11.07 -4.01
CA LEU A 50 4.10 -9.99 -4.43
C LEU A 50 3.60 -9.17 -3.23
N LEU A 51 3.25 -9.81 -2.12
CA LEU A 51 2.83 -9.12 -0.90
C LEU A 51 3.97 -8.26 -0.31
N SER A 52 5.20 -8.79 -0.29
CA SER A 52 6.37 -8.06 0.21
C SER A 52 6.69 -6.82 -0.65
N VAL A 53 6.65 -6.95 -1.96
CA VAL A 53 6.87 -5.82 -2.89
C VAL A 53 5.79 -4.75 -2.74
N SER A 54 4.54 -5.15 -2.56
CA SER A 54 3.42 -4.23 -2.38
C SER A 54 3.58 -3.37 -1.11
N SER A 55 3.98 -3.96 0.01
CA SER A 55 4.17 -3.20 1.26
C SER A 55 5.28 -2.16 1.16
N VAL A 56 6.42 -2.49 0.56
CA VAL A 56 7.53 -1.54 0.32
C VAL A 56 7.10 -0.41 -0.63
N GLY A 57 6.30 -0.73 -1.66
CA GLY A 57 5.77 0.27 -2.59
C GLY A 57 4.88 1.31 -1.90
N HIS A 58 4.01 0.89 -0.99
CA HIS A 58 3.15 1.80 -0.23
C HIS A 58 3.94 2.71 0.72
N GLU A 59 4.97 2.19 1.39
CA GLU A 59 5.82 3.00 2.25
C GLU A 59 6.62 4.05 1.49
N ASN A 60 7.20 3.68 0.34
CA ASN A 60 7.92 4.63 -0.50
C ASN A 60 6.99 5.72 -1.05
N ALA A 61 5.79 5.36 -1.50
CA ALA A 61 4.80 6.34 -1.94
C ALA A 61 4.39 7.31 -0.82
N ALA A 62 4.27 6.84 0.42
CA ALA A 62 3.97 7.69 1.57
C ALA A 62 5.12 8.67 1.89
N LYS A 63 6.38 8.22 1.77
CA LYS A 63 7.57 9.09 1.93
C LYS A 63 7.61 10.17 0.86
N ASP A 64 7.49 9.77 -0.41
CA ASP A 64 7.51 10.69 -1.55
C ASP A 64 6.39 11.73 -1.45
N GLN A 65 5.19 11.30 -1.00
CA GLN A 65 4.06 12.19 -0.78
C GLN A 65 4.31 13.17 0.39
N ALA A 66 4.95 12.73 1.47
CA ALA A 66 5.32 13.59 2.59
C ALA A 66 6.34 14.64 2.17
N ASP A 67 7.38 14.25 1.43
CA ASP A 67 8.40 15.17 0.90
C ASP A 67 7.77 16.19 -0.06
N ALA A 68 6.93 15.75 -0.97
CA ALA A 68 6.23 16.64 -1.90
C ALA A 68 5.33 17.63 -1.16
N THR A 69 4.65 17.19 -0.11
CA THR A 69 3.78 18.03 0.70
C THR A 69 4.58 19.07 1.49
N ALA A 70 5.69 18.68 2.13
CA ALA A 70 6.58 19.58 2.85
C ALA A 70 7.14 20.66 1.93
N ARG A 71 7.64 20.28 0.74
CA ARG A 71 8.14 21.21 -0.27
C ARG A 71 7.07 22.16 -0.78
N THR A 72 5.89 21.66 -1.12
CA THR A 72 4.78 22.45 -1.63
C THR A 72 4.36 23.53 -0.63
N LEU A 73 4.32 23.19 0.66
CA LEU A 73 4.00 24.14 1.71
C LEU A 73 5.12 25.17 1.90
N ALA A 74 6.39 24.73 1.97
CA ALA A 74 7.55 25.60 2.10
C ALA A 74 7.65 26.61 0.93
N ASP A 75 7.47 26.15 -0.31
CA ASP A 75 7.46 27.02 -1.50
C ASP A 75 6.29 28.01 -1.44
N SER A 76 5.12 27.56 -1.02
CA SER A 76 3.95 28.42 -0.88
C SER A 76 4.14 29.49 0.19
N ILE A 77 4.80 29.17 1.30
CA ILE A 77 5.20 30.13 2.34
C ILE A 77 6.14 31.19 1.76
N ASN A 78 7.17 30.77 1.03
CA ASN A 78 8.12 31.68 0.38
C ASN A 78 7.45 32.59 -0.66
N ILE A 79 6.49 32.06 -1.45
CA ILE A 79 5.73 32.85 -2.42
C ILE A 79 4.88 33.91 -1.73
N VAL A 80 4.13 33.55 -0.69
CA VAL A 80 3.27 34.50 0.04
C VAL A 80 4.13 35.57 0.73
N TYR A 81 5.29 35.19 1.28
CA TYR A 81 6.27 36.11 1.85
C TYR A 81 6.77 37.13 0.82
N SER A 82 7.13 36.68 -0.38
CA SER A 82 7.64 37.55 -1.45
C SER A 82 6.57 38.46 -2.07
N GLN A 83 5.28 38.13 -1.93
CA GLN A 83 4.17 38.98 -2.37
C GLN A 83 3.93 40.16 -1.44
N GLY A 84 4.47 40.14 -0.22
CA GLY A 84 4.40 41.27 0.72
C GLY A 84 3.13 41.29 1.58
N GLU A 85 2.93 42.41 2.25
CA GLU A 85 1.86 42.60 3.23
C GLU A 85 0.46 42.43 2.62
N GLY A 86 -0.42 41.77 3.36
CA GLY A 86 -1.80 41.50 2.95
C GLY A 86 -1.97 40.34 1.97
N ALA A 87 -0.87 39.74 1.48
CA ALA A 87 -0.96 38.55 0.63
C ALA A 87 -1.63 37.39 1.38
N LYS A 88 -2.56 36.73 0.69
CA LYS A 88 -3.28 35.56 1.23
C LYS A 88 -3.35 34.47 0.18
N ARG A 89 -3.04 33.25 0.57
CA ARG A 89 -3.10 32.08 -0.30
C ARG A 89 -3.65 30.87 0.46
N THR A 90 -4.58 30.18 -0.15
CA THR A 90 -5.02 28.85 0.33
C THR A 90 -4.26 27.78 -0.43
N VAL A 91 -3.62 26.88 0.30
CA VAL A 91 -2.88 25.76 -0.23
C VAL A 91 -3.60 24.48 0.17
N LEU A 92 -3.90 23.63 -0.81
CA LEU A 92 -4.46 22.32 -0.57
C LEU A 92 -3.32 21.31 -0.52
N LEU A 93 -3.05 20.78 0.67
CA LEU A 93 -2.03 19.77 0.91
C LEU A 93 -2.64 18.38 0.76
N ASN A 94 -1.87 17.45 0.22
CA ASN A 94 -2.26 16.04 0.17
C ASN A 94 -1.36 15.24 1.12
N LEU A 95 -1.85 15.04 2.34
CA LEU A 95 -1.12 14.34 3.40
C LEU A 95 -1.30 12.82 3.26
N PRO A 96 -0.23 12.01 3.45
CA PRO A 96 -0.32 10.56 3.49
C PRO A 96 -1.30 10.08 4.57
N SER A 97 -1.89 8.90 4.37
CA SER A 97 -2.86 8.32 5.30
C SER A 97 -2.30 8.06 6.71
N ASN A 98 -0.98 7.90 6.81
CA ASN A 98 -0.28 7.59 8.06
C ASN A 98 0.43 8.83 8.64
N THR A 99 0.00 10.04 8.29
CA THR A 99 0.60 11.28 8.84
C THR A 99 0.27 11.41 10.32
N GLU A 100 1.32 11.47 11.14
CA GLU A 100 1.22 11.69 12.58
C GLU A 100 1.10 13.18 12.90
N SER A 101 1.94 14.00 12.27
CA SER A 101 1.90 15.46 12.44
C SER A 101 2.46 16.22 11.25
N LEU A 102 1.91 17.42 11.04
CA LEU A 102 2.45 18.47 10.18
C LEU A 102 2.84 19.64 11.08
N ASN A 103 4.11 19.96 11.13
CA ASN A 103 4.67 21.03 11.95
C ASN A 103 5.30 22.09 11.05
N VAL A 104 4.93 23.35 11.26
CA VAL A 104 5.60 24.49 10.64
C VAL A 104 6.33 25.23 11.74
N THR A 105 7.65 25.21 11.70
CA THR A 105 8.55 25.89 12.64
C THR A 105 8.88 27.32 12.13
N ALA A 106 9.88 27.93 12.69
CA ALA A 106 10.34 29.25 12.23
C ALA A 106 11.09 29.20 10.88
N THR A 107 11.67 28.07 10.52
CA THR A 107 12.61 27.92 9.38
C THR A 107 12.30 26.77 8.44
N GLU A 108 11.45 25.84 8.84
CA GLU A 108 11.18 24.62 8.08
C GLU A 108 9.77 24.07 8.28
N VAL A 109 9.30 23.33 7.30
CA VAL A 109 8.09 22.50 7.36
C VAL A 109 8.52 21.07 7.61
N ILE A 110 7.93 20.42 8.60
CA ILE A 110 8.20 19.04 8.99
C ILE A 110 6.90 18.23 8.88
N VAL A 111 6.92 17.14 8.14
CA VAL A 111 5.83 16.17 8.03
C VAL A 111 6.29 14.84 8.59
N ASN A 112 5.70 14.40 9.68
CA ASN A 112 5.98 13.11 10.32
C ASN A 112 4.98 12.06 9.85
N VAL A 113 5.49 10.96 9.29
CA VAL A 113 4.69 9.86 8.77
C VAL A 113 5.06 8.57 9.49
N LYS A 114 4.07 7.86 10.00
CA LYS A 114 4.26 6.56 10.65
C LYS A 114 4.32 5.45 9.60
N LEU A 115 5.43 4.72 9.57
CA LEU A 115 5.67 3.56 8.72
C LEU A 115 5.77 2.29 9.56
N SER A 116 5.78 1.12 8.94
CA SER A 116 6.02 -0.14 9.65
C SER A 116 7.45 -0.23 10.21
N SER A 117 8.40 0.44 9.56
CA SER A 117 9.82 0.53 9.96
C SER A 117 10.11 1.60 11.03
N GLY A 118 9.15 2.44 11.39
CA GLY A 118 9.31 3.58 12.32
C GLY A 118 8.69 4.87 11.80
N THR A 119 9.02 6.00 12.40
CA THR A 119 8.56 7.32 11.95
C THR A 119 9.54 7.88 10.92
N TYR A 120 9.02 8.30 9.77
CA TYR A 120 9.74 9.04 8.75
C TYR A 120 9.45 10.53 8.89
N GLU A 121 10.50 11.35 8.85
CA GLU A 121 10.42 12.80 8.93
C GLU A 121 10.82 13.41 7.58
N ALA A 122 9.86 14.08 6.94
CA ALA A 122 10.08 14.87 5.73
C ALA A 122 10.22 16.34 6.13
N ALA A 123 11.40 16.92 5.96
CA ALA A 123 11.68 18.31 6.28
C ALA A 123 11.98 19.12 5.02
N SER A 124 11.41 20.33 4.92
CA SER A 124 11.68 21.26 3.83
C SER A 124 11.92 22.68 4.39
N PRO A 125 13.10 23.25 4.21
CA PRO A 125 13.40 24.58 4.70
C PRO A 125 12.76 25.67 3.84
N PHE A 126 12.52 26.83 4.43
CA PHE A 126 12.08 28.06 3.77
C PHE A 126 12.81 29.29 4.34
N PHE A 127 12.77 30.39 3.61
CA PHE A 127 13.47 31.64 4.02
C PHE A 127 12.55 32.72 4.57
N ALA A 128 11.23 32.51 4.50
CA ALA A 128 10.24 33.46 4.99
C ALA A 128 10.30 33.63 6.51
N GLN A 129 10.02 34.82 7.00
CA GLN A 129 9.86 35.06 8.43
C GLN A 129 8.45 34.64 8.88
N MET A 130 8.39 33.77 9.90
CA MET A 130 7.13 33.31 10.45
C MET A 130 6.64 34.16 11.62
N ASN A 131 5.33 34.38 11.69
CA ASN A 131 4.69 35.05 12.83
C ASN A 131 4.26 34.07 13.93
N ASN A 132 3.96 32.82 13.54
CA ASN A 132 3.53 31.76 14.47
C ASN A 132 4.08 30.40 14.01
N SER A 133 4.20 29.47 14.93
CA SER A 133 4.32 28.06 14.62
C SER A 133 2.93 27.46 14.39
N TYR A 134 2.84 26.46 13.53
CA TYR A 134 1.59 25.75 13.26
C TYR A 134 1.80 24.25 13.42
N VAL A 135 0.86 23.59 14.09
CA VAL A 135 0.88 22.14 14.32
C VAL A 135 -0.49 21.57 14.00
N ALA A 136 -0.54 20.63 13.09
CA ALA A 136 -1.71 19.80 12.84
C ALA A 136 -1.36 18.33 13.12
N LYS A 137 -2.18 17.66 13.94
CA LYS A 137 -1.99 16.25 14.30
C LYS A 137 -3.08 15.40 13.67
N ASP A 138 -2.74 14.14 13.39
CA ASP A 138 -3.66 13.10 12.91
C ASP A 138 -4.52 13.55 11.71
N ARG A 139 -3.88 14.20 10.74
CA ARG A 139 -4.53 14.63 9.49
C ARG A 139 -4.04 13.80 8.32
N SER A 140 -4.96 13.42 7.45
CA SER A 140 -4.67 12.65 6.24
C SER A 140 -5.55 13.13 5.08
N GLY A 141 -5.10 12.85 3.86
CA GLY A 141 -5.80 13.25 2.66
C GLY A 141 -5.68 14.75 2.35
N LEU A 142 -6.69 15.29 1.70
CA LEU A 142 -6.70 16.70 1.29
C LEU A 142 -6.97 17.63 2.48
N PHE A 143 -5.99 18.43 2.81
CA PHE A 143 -6.02 19.34 3.94
C PHE A 143 -5.74 20.80 3.52
N PRO A 144 -6.72 21.71 3.60
CA PRO A 144 -6.53 23.10 3.23
C PRO A 144 -5.86 23.88 4.35
N VAL A 145 -4.83 24.63 4.00
CA VAL A 145 -4.08 25.56 4.87
C VAL A 145 -4.12 26.96 4.26
N VAL A 146 -4.35 27.95 5.08
CA VAL A 146 -4.36 29.35 4.68
C VAL A 146 -3.08 30.03 5.15
N LEU A 147 -2.34 30.60 4.22
CA LEU A 147 -1.16 31.41 4.44
C LEU A 147 -1.55 32.87 4.31
N VAL A 148 -1.13 33.70 5.28
CA VAL A 148 -1.42 35.16 5.26
C VAL A 148 -0.16 35.90 5.68
N THR A 149 0.22 36.93 4.91
CA THR A 149 1.28 37.85 5.34
C THR A 149 0.66 38.94 6.21
N THR A 150 1.20 39.13 7.41
CA THR A 150 0.78 40.14 8.37
C THR A 150 1.39 41.51 8.04
N ASP A 151 0.84 42.58 8.67
CA ASP A 151 1.32 43.96 8.51
C ASP A 151 2.81 44.17 8.91
N LYS A 152 3.44 43.21 9.49
CA LYS A 152 4.88 43.20 9.83
C LYS A 152 5.74 42.40 8.83
N GLY A 153 5.17 42.04 7.68
CA GLY A 153 5.84 41.26 6.65
C GLY A 153 6.14 39.83 7.04
N LYS A 154 5.47 39.29 8.08
CA LYS A 154 5.64 37.89 8.53
C LYS A 154 4.50 37.01 8.07
N VAL A 155 4.79 35.78 7.70
CA VAL A 155 3.77 34.81 7.28
C VAL A 155 3.17 34.12 8.49
N ALA A 156 1.84 34.08 8.53
CA ALA A 156 1.07 33.28 9.49
C ALA A 156 0.39 32.11 8.78
N VAL A 157 0.46 30.95 9.40
CA VAL A 157 -0.23 29.73 8.94
C VAL A 157 -1.49 29.55 9.77
N GLN A 158 -2.63 29.37 9.11
CA GLN A 158 -3.93 29.19 9.74
C GLN A 158 -4.66 27.99 9.13
N LYS A 159 -5.48 27.34 9.95
CA LYS A 159 -6.42 26.34 9.45
C LYS A 159 -7.47 27.05 8.59
N ALA A 160 -7.82 26.50 7.43
CA ALA A 160 -8.94 27.03 6.66
C ALA A 160 -10.24 26.89 7.48
N GLN A 161 -11.00 27.99 7.62
CA GLN A 161 -12.32 27.95 8.26
C GLN A 161 -13.28 27.20 7.33
N GLY A 162 -13.92 26.15 7.84
CA GLY A 162 -15.00 25.45 7.12
C GLY A 162 -14.83 23.96 6.86
N THR A 163 -13.81 23.31 7.44
CA THR A 163 -13.69 21.83 7.39
C THR A 163 -13.76 21.29 8.82
N GLU A 164 -14.98 21.05 9.30
CA GLU A 164 -15.23 20.09 10.37
C GLU A 164 -15.18 18.66 9.84
#